data_dc84aace6a83455ecaaeb49c9d296c03
#
_entry.id   dc84aace6a83455ecaaeb49c9d296c03
#
_cell.length_a   1.000
_cell.length_b   1.000
_cell.length_c   1.000
_cell.angle_alpha   90.00
_cell.angle_beta   90.00
_cell.angle_gamma   90.00
#
_symmetry.space_group_name_H-M   'P 1'
#
loop_
_entity.id
_entity.type
_entity.pdbx_description
1 polymer ?
#
loop_
_entity_poly.entity_id
_entity_poly.type
_entity_poly.pdbx_seq_one_letter_code
_entity_poly.pdbx_strand_id
1 'polypeptide(L)'
;IRKAGTIPVTHFTVIKNTKEGIKEQLDQYLAEGVDHMLALRGDIPLGETTTCGDFNYATDLVKFVRDEFGDKFEIAVAGSPEGHIACRSLDADIAVLRQKQDNGADYIMTQLCWDMEQFKYWLDSIREAGVTMPVDVGVMPILDMSATINMALSRNGCVMDRELCRLISRNWLFPNPFAAKDADGKPFDMFYDDKIKRFKEEGIEYTIRQIDEYRALGVDGIHL
;
A
#
# COMPACT_ATOMS: atom_id res chain seq x y z
N ILE A 1 -9.92 -7.40 -18.14
CA ILE A 1 -10.09 -7.69 -16.71
C ILE A 1 -11.56 -8.06 -16.46
N ARG A 2 -12.55 -7.20 -16.69
CA ARG A 2 -13.99 -7.54 -16.49
C ARG A 2 -14.46 -8.79 -17.22
N LYS A 3 -13.99 -9.04 -18.45
CA LYS A 3 -14.30 -10.26 -19.20
C LYS A 3 -13.81 -11.55 -18.51
N ALA A 4 -12.88 -11.43 -17.56
CA ALA A 4 -12.40 -12.54 -16.73
C ALA A 4 -13.15 -12.66 -15.39
N GLY A 5 -14.22 -11.87 -15.17
CA GLY A 5 -15.02 -11.91 -13.95
C GLY A 5 -14.41 -11.17 -12.75
N THR A 6 -13.36 -10.38 -12.98
CA THR A 6 -12.71 -9.56 -11.93
C THR A 6 -13.20 -8.12 -11.97
N ILE A 7 -13.29 -7.49 -10.80
CA ILE A 7 -13.62 -6.07 -10.65
C ILE A 7 -12.31 -5.28 -10.70
N PRO A 8 -12.13 -4.38 -11.68
CA PRO A 8 -10.95 -3.51 -11.72
C PRO A 8 -11.11 -2.34 -10.74
N VAL A 9 -10.09 -2.08 -9.91
CA VAL A 9 -9.97 -0.88 -9.10
C VAL A 9 -8.91 0.02 -9.75
N THR A 10 -9.31 1.21 -10.22
CA THR A 10 -8.37 2.14 -10.83
C THR A 10 -7.65 2.98 -9.78
N HIS A 11 -6.31 3.09 -9.87
CA HIS A 11 -5.56 4.06 -9.06
C HIS A 11 -5.65 5.44 -9.72
N PHE A 12 -6.39 6.34 -9.10
CA PHE A 12 -6.67 7.67 -9.65
C PHE A 12 -5.99 8.75 -8.83
N THR A 13 -5.17 9.58 -9.48
CA THR A 13 -4.41 10.65 -8.81
C THR A 13 -4.85 12.04 -9.26
N VAL A 14 -4.72 13.02 -8.37
CA VAL A 14 -5.05 14.43 -8.68
C VAL A 14 -3.91 15.19 -9.36
N ILE A 15 -2.72 14.59 -9.49
CA ILE A 15 -1.54 15.25 -10.06
C ILE A 15 -1.83 15.73 -11.49
N LYS A 16 -1.59 17.01 -11.73
CA LYS A 16 -1.73 17.70 -13.04
C LYS A 16 -3.13 17.58 -13.67
N ASN A 17 -4.14 17.27 -12.87
CA ASN A 17 -5.50 17.11 -13.34
C ASN A 17 -6.37 18.32 -12.98
N THR A 18 -7.19 18.77 -13.94
CA THR A 18 -8.26 19.75 -13.71
C THR A 18 -9.55 19.03 -13.33
N LYS A 19 -10.51 19.75 -12.75
CA LYS A 19 -11.85 19.20 -12.43
C LYS A 19 -12.55 18.65 -13.67
N GLU A 20 -12.49 19.37 -14.77
CA GLU A 20 -13.06 18.96 -16.05
C GLU A 20 -12.37 17.68 -16.57
N GLY A 21 -11.03 17.65 -16.54
CA GLY A 21 -10.28 16.48 -16.98
C GLY A 21 -10.54 15.23 -16.14
N ILE A 22 -10.69 15.41 -14.81
CA ILE A 22 -11.06 14.31 -13.90
C ILE A 22 -12.48 13.80 -14.25
N LYS A 23 -13.42 14.73 -14.42
CA LYS A 23 -14.81 14.36 -14.76
C LYS A 23 -14.88 13.59 -16.07
N GLU A 24 -14.20 14.05 -17.11
CA GLU A 24 -14.14 13.37 -18.42
C GLU A 24 -13.55 11.96 -18.30
N GLN A 25 -12.46 11.79 -17.58
CA GLN A 25 -11.83 10.49 -17.37
C GLN A 25 -12.73 9.53 -16.58
N LEU A 26 -13.42 10.02 -15.54
CA LEU A 26 -14.31 9.20 -14.75
C LEU A 26 -15.58 8.82 -15.54
N ASP A 27 -16.12 9.70 -16.38
CA ASP A 27 -17.21 9.37 -17.29
C ASP A 27 -16.80 8.27 -18.28
N GLN A 28 -15.56 8.32 -18.82
CA GLN A 28 -15.01 7.25 -19.67
C GLN A 28 -14.88 5.92 -18.91
N TYR A 29 -14.40 5.94 -17.66
CA TYR A 29 -14.30 4.72 -16.84
C TYR A 29 -15.67 4.09 -16.62
N LEU A 30 -16.69 4.87 -16.30
CA LEU A 30 -18.07 4.36 -16.17
C LEU A 30 -18.59 3.77 -17.48
N ALA A 31 -18.31 4.41 -18.62
CA ALA A 31 -18.71 3.91 -19.93
C ALA A 31 -18.06 2.55 -20.25
N GLU A 32 -16.82 2.32 -19.80
CA GLU A 32 -16.11 1.04 -19.90
C GLU A 32 -16.46 0.07 -18.76
N GLY A 33 -17.32 0.49 -17.86
CA GLY A 33 -17.79 -0.29 -16.73
C GLY A 33 -16.79 -0.40 -15.58
N VAL A 34 -15.86 0.54 -15.42
CA VAL A 34 -14.98 0.65 -14.26
C VAL A 34 -15.63 1.59 -13.27
N ASP A 35 -16.07 1.07 -12.14
CA ASP A 35 -16.85 1.72 -11.11
C ASP A 35 -16.20 1.66 -9.71
N HIS A 36 -14.94 1.19 -9.62
CA HIS A 36 -14.16 1.16 -8.40
C HIS A 36 -12.86 1.94 -8.59
N MET A 37 -12.52 2.77 -7.61
CA MET A 37 -11.32 3.59 -7.65
C MET A 37 -10.62 3.69 -6.30
N LEU A 38 -9.29 3.76 -6.32
CA LEU A 38 -8.48 4.20 -5.20
C LEU A 38 -8.12 5.68 -5.42
N ALA A 39 -8.72 6.55 -4.60
CA ALA A 39 -8.51 7.99 -4.67
C ALA A 39 -7.17 8.38 -4.00
N LEU A 40 -6.25 8.91 -4.78
CA LEU A 40 -4.90 9.25 -4.35
C LEU A 40 -4.58 10.72 -4.66
N ARG A 41 -3.69 11.31 -3.84
CA ARG A 41 -3.06 12.57 -4.23
C ARG A 41 -2.09 12.34 -5.40
N GLY A 42 -1.31 11.30 -5.33
CA GLY A 42 -0.13 11.06 -6.15
C GLY A 42 1.11 11.75 -5.58
N ASP A 43 2.27 11.42 -6.14
CA ASP A 43 3.54 12.01 -5.75
C ASP A 43 3.76 13.34 -6.47
N ILE A 44 4.13 14.36 -5.70
CA ILE A 44 4.46 15.67 -6.27
C ILE A 44 5.72 15.50 -7.12
N PRO A 45 5.69 15.95 -8.40
CA PRO A 45 6.83 15.80 -9.30
C PRO A 45 8.10 16.48 -8.75
N LEU A 46 9.25 15.94 -9.10
CA LEU A 46 10.53 16.51 -8.69
C LEU A 46 10.66 17.96 -9.17
N GLY A 47 10.97 18.86 -8.25
CA GLY A 47 11.08 20.31 -8.51
C GLY A 47 9.79 21.09 -8.35
N GLU A 48 8.64 20.42 -8.16
CA GLU A 48 7.36 21.06 -7.87
C GLU A 48 7.06 21.09 -6.38
N THR A 49 6.20 22.02 -5.97
CA THR A 49 5.74 22.15 -4.57
C THR A 49 4.25 21.90 -4.41
N THR A 50 3.53 21.73 -5.52
CA THR A 50 2.09 21.52 -5.58
C THR A 50 1.75 20.36 -6.52
N THR A 51 0.49 19.96 -6.54
CA THR A 51 -0.03 18.94 -7.47
C THR A 51 -0.09 19.44 -8.92
N CYS A 52 0.07 20.74 -9.15
CA CYS A 52 -0.10 21.39 -10.46
C CYS A 52 -1.46 21.12 -11.11
N GLY A 53 -2.48 20.86 -10.29
CA GLY A 53 -3.87 20.64 -10.68
C GLY A 53 -4.83 21.41 -9.78
N ASP A 54 -6.12 21.18 -9.94
CA ASP A 54 -7.17 21.89 -9.19
C ASP A 54 -7.35 21.37 -7.76
N PHE A 55 -6.85 20.21 -7.47
CA PHE A 55 -6.92 19.57 -6.14
C PHE A 55 -5.54 19.41 -5.52
N ASN A 56 -5.48 19.59 -4.20
CA ASN A 56 -4.24 19.44 -3.45
C ASN A 56 -4.15 18.10 -2.70
N TYR A 57 -5.29 17.49 -2.39
CA TYR A 57 -5.37 16.29 -1.55
C TYR A 57 -6.36 15.26 -2.11
N ALA A 58 -6.17 14.01 -1.72
CA ALA A 58 -7.14 12.95 -2.03
C ALA A 58 -8.52 13.20 -1.40
N THR A 59 -8.59 13.91 -0.27
CA THR A 59 -9.86 14.33 0.36
C THR A 59 -10.71 15.19 -0.56
N ASP A 60 -10.07 16.07 -1.35
CA ASP A 60 -10.75 16.95 -2.30
C ASP A 60 -11.33 16.13 -3.45
N LEU A 61 -10.56 15.12 -3.92
CA LEU A 61 -11.00 14.20 -4.97
C LEU A 61 -12.21 13.37 -4.51
N VAL A 62 -12.17 12.79 -3.30
CA VAL A 62 -13.29 12.00 -2.76
C VAL A 62 -14.56 12.83 -2.74
N LYS A 63 -14.47 14.05 -2.17
CA LYS A 63 -15.63 14.95 -2.12
C LYS A 63 -16.15 15.29 -3.52
N PHE A 64 -15.27 15.63 -4.44
CA PHE A 64 -15.65 15.96 -5.83
C PHE A 64 -16.35 14.80 -6.52
N VAL A 65 -15.81 13.57 -6.38
CA VAL A 65 -16.44 12.38 -6.99
C VAL A 65 -17.83 12.14 -6.41
N ARG A 66 -18.01 12.27 -5.09
CA ARG A 66 -19.36 12.15 -4.48
C ARG A 66 -20.31 13.24 -4.94
N ASP A 67 -19.85 14.48 -5.00
CA ASP A 67 -20.71 15.60 -5.43
C ASP A 67 -21.15 15.47 -6.90
N GLU A 68 -20.28 15.01 -7.82
CA GLU A 68 -20.53 14.91 -9.25
C GLU A 68 -21.18 13.60 -9.70
N PHE A 69 -20.82 12.49 -9.06
CA PHE A 69 -21.21 11.15 -9.51
C PHE A 69 -22.13 10.42 -8.53
N GLY A 70 -22.32 10.93 -7.30
CA GLY A 70 -23.09 10.23 -6.27
C GLY A 70 -22.46 8.86 -5.96
N ASP A 71 -23.30 7.83 -5.91
CA ASP A 71 -22.89 6.46 -5.57
C ASP A 71 -22.47 5.60 -6.79
N LYS A 72 -22.09 6.24 -7.90
CA LYS A 72 -21.67 5.49 -9.10
C LYS A 72 -20.29 4.87 -8.97
N PHE A 73 -19.48 5.33 -8.03
CA PHE A 73 -18.16 4.80 -7.74
C PHE A 73 -18.07 4.27 -6.31
N GLU A 74 -17.46 3.08 -6.16
CA GLU A 74 -16.92 2.62 -4.91
C GLU A 74 -15.52 3.25 -4.73
N ILE A 75 -15.36 4.09 -3.69
CA ILE A 75 -14.15 4.89 -3.49
C ILE A 75 -13.32 4.33 -2.35
N ALA A 76 -12.22 3.68 -2.70
CA ALA A 76 -11.16 3.35 -1.75
C ALA A 76 -10.30 4.58 -1.44
N VAL A 77 -9.76 4.62 -0.24
CA VAL A 77 -8.76 5.61 0.18
C VAL A 77 -7.58 4.95 0.88
N ALA A 78 -6.40 5.54 0.70
CA ALA A 78 -5.20 5.02 1.35
C ALA A 78 -5.26 5.23 2.87
N GLY A 79 -4.91 4.16 3.62
CA GLY A 79 -4.63 4.17 5.05
C GLY A 79 -3.17 3.83 5.31
N SER A 80 -2.56 4.46 6.32
CA SER A 80 -1.14 4.28 6.66
C SER A 80 -1.00 3.81 8.11
N PRO A 81 -0.90 2.49 8.37
CA PRO A 81 -0.85 1.99 9.75
C PRO A 81 0.32 2.53 10.58
N GLU A 82 1.43 2.89 9.94
CA GLU A 82 2.60 3.50 10.57
C GLU A 82 2.60 5.04 10.51
N GLY A 83 1.51 5.64 10.00
CA GLY A 83 1.37 7.06 9.75
C GLY A 83 1.94 7.48 8.39
N HIS A 84 1.24 8.39 7.73
CA HIS A 84 1.67 8.91 6.43
C HIS A 84 2.86 9.86 6.60
N ILE A 85 3.91 9.69 5.77
CA ILE A 85 5.16 10.45 5.84
C ILE A 85 4.98 11.99 5.82
N ALA A 86 3.91 12.50 5.21
CA ALA A 86 3.62 13.92 5.16
C ALA A 86 2.81 14.42 6.37
N CYS A 87 2.32 13.53 7.24
CA CYS A 87 1.58 13.89 8.45
C CYS A 87 2.55 14.12 9.63
N ARG A 88 2.17 15.03 10.53
CA ARG A 88 3.00 15.37 11.69
C ARG A 88 2.94 14.34 12.81
N SER A 89 1.87 13.58 12.86
CA SER A 89 1.62 12.53 13.84
C SER A 89 0.60 11.53 13.29
N LEU A 90 0.50 10.36 13.94
CA LEU A 90 -0.51 9.37 13.63
C LEU A 90 -1.93 9.92 13.84
N ASP A 91 -2.16 10.68 14.91
CA ASP A 91 -3.46 11.31 15.18
C ASP A 91 -3.89 12.25 14.05
N ALA A 92 -2.95 13.02 13.50
CA ALA A 92 -3.22 13.90 12.35
C ALA A 92 -3.57 13.10 11.10
N ASP A 93 -2.92 11.96 10.88
CA ASP A 93 -3.22 11.08 9.75
C ASP A 93 -4.59 10.41 9.90
N ILE A 94 -4.91 9.96 11.12
CA ILE A 94 -6.24 9.41 11.46
C ILE A 94 -7.35 10.46 11.26
N ALA A 95 -7.10 11.71 11.64
CA ALA A 95 -8.05 12.80 11.39
C ALA A 95 -8.31 13.02 9.88
N VAL A 96 -7.28 12.91 9.04
CA VAL A 96 -7.41 12.95 7.58
C VAL A 96 -8.20 11.75 7.07
N LEU A 97 -7.96 10.55 7.63
CA LEU A 97 -8.71 9.36 7.26
C LEU A 97 -10.21 9.50 7.62
N ARG A 98 -10.51 10.06 8.79
CA ARG A 98 -11.89 10.40 9.17
C ARG A 98 -12.52 11.40 8.20
N GLN A 99 -11.79 12.44 7.81
CA GLN A 99 -12.28 13.40 6.80
C GLN A 99 -12.56 12.73 5.46
N LYS A 100 -11.76 11.75 5.03
CA LYS A 100 -12.04 10.98 3.80
C LYS A 100 -13.37 10.23 3.92
N GLN A 101 -13.63 9.58 5.06
CA GLN A 101 -14.92 8.94 5.34
C GLN A 101 -16.07 9.94 5.28
N ASP A 102 -15.93 11.07 5.99
CA ASP A 102 -16.98 12.10 6.03
C ASP A 102 -17.25 12.74 4.66
N ASN A 103 -16.26 12.73 3.76
CA ASN A 103 -16.38 13.13 2.36
C ASN A 103 -17.00 12.05 1.45
N GLY A 104 -17.26 10.85 1.97
CA GLY A 104 -17.95 9.78 1.25
C GLY A 104 -17.05 8.68 0.68
N ALA A 105 -15.87 8.43 1.25
CA ALA A 105 -15.11 7.23 0.94
C ALA A 105 -15.81 5.98 1.50
N ASP A 106 -15.72 4.85 0.79
CA ASP A 106 -16.41 3.61 1.12
C ASP A 106 -15.53 2.64 1.91
N TYR A 107 -14.25 2.53 1.59
CA TYR A 107 -13.34 1.60 2.27
C TYR A 107 -11.89 2.08 2.25
N ILE A 108 -11.07 1.44 3.07
CA ILE A 108 -9.65 1.74 3.23
C ILE A 108 -8.83 0.66 2.55
N MET A 109 -7.89 1.05 1.70
CA MET A 109 -6.78 0.18 1.26
C MET A 109 -5.51 0.62 1.99
N THR A 110 -4.91 -0.28 2.77
CA THR A 110 -3.75 0.12 3.58
C THR A 110 -2.44 0.02 2.83
N GLN A 111 -1.46 0.81 3.27
CA GLN A 111 -0.06 0.53 3.00
C GLN A 111 0.36 -0.74 3.74
N LEU A 112 1.46 -1.35 3.29
CA LEU A 112 2.06 -2.48 3.98
C LEU A 112 2.40 -2.12 5.43
N CYS A 113 2.24 -3.09 6.33
CA CYS A 113 2.66 -2.98 7.73
C CYS A 113 3.08 -4.37 8.21
N TRP A 114 4.36 -4.57 8.47
CA TRP A 114 4.86 -5.85 8.97
C TRP A 114 4.82 -5.95 10.50
N ASP A 115 4.75 -4.81 11.20
CA ASP A 115 4.60 -4.75 12.65
C ASP A 115 3.12 -4.89 13.04
N MET A 116 2.74 -6.08 13.50
CA MET A 116 1.36 -6.39 13.86
C MET A 116 0.88 -5.67 15.12
N GLU A 117 1.79 -5.32 16.05
CA GLU A 117 1.44 -4.51 17.22
C GLU A 117 1.07 -3.09 16.79
N GLN A 118 1.86 -2.51 15.88
CA GLN A 118 1.59 -1.20 15.29
C GLN A 118 0.29 -1.21 14.47
N PHE A 119 0.08 -2.25 13.65
CA PHE A 119 -1.16 -2.38 12.88
C PHE A 119 -2.38 -2.44 13.79
N LYS A 120 -2.33 -3.27 14.83
CA LYS A 120 -3.42 -3.37 15.82
C LYS A 120 -3.68 -2.03 16.50
N TYR A 121 -2.62 -1.35 16.96
CA TYR A 121 -2.74 -0.03 17.56
C TYR A 121 -3.42 0.97 16.64
N TRP A 122 -3.01 1.01 15.37
CA TRP A 122 -3.64 1.86 14.36
C TRP A 122 -5.11 1.50 14.13
N LEU A 123 -5.43 0.22 14.01
CA LEU A 123 -6.80 -0.24 13.78
C LEU A 123 -7.72 0.16 14.94
N ASP A 124 -7.29 -0.03 16.18
CA ASP A 124 -8.03 0.39 17.36
C ASP A 124 -8.21 1.92 17.35
N SER A 125 -7.13 2.67 17.08
CA SER A 125 -7.15 4.14 17.07
C SER A 125 -8.09 4.73 16.00
N ILE A 126 -8.15 4.15 14.80
CA ILE A 126 -9.11 4.62 13.77
C ILE A 126 -10.55 4.34 14.18
N ARG A 127 -10.81 3.20 14.84
CA ARG A 127 -12.14 2.86 15.34
C ARG A 127 -12.56 3.79 16.49
N GLU A 128 -11.66 4.10 17.42
CA GLU A 128 -11.89 5.09 18.48
C GLU A 128 -12.17 6.49 17.91
N ALA A 129 -11.50 6.88 16.82
CA ALA A 129 -11.74 8.12 16.11
C ALA A 129 -13.07 8.12 15.30
N GLY A 130 -13.82 7.02 15.33
CA GLY A 130 -15.12 6.87 14.65
C GLY A 130 -15.02 6.56 13.17
N VAL A 131 -13.87 6.08 12.67
CA VAL A 131 -13.76 5.54 11.32
C VAL A 131 -14.36 4.15 11.30
N THR A 132 -15.40 3.94 10.49
CA THR A 132 -16.15 2.69 10.40
C THR A 132 -15.97 1.97 9.06
N MET A 133 -15.29 2.59 8.11
CA MET A 133 -15.02 2.00 6.80
C MET A 133 -14.38 0.60 6.92
N PRO A 134 -14.76 -0.35 6.04
CA PRO A 134 -14.03 -1.60 5.87
C PRO A 134 -12.55 -1.37 5.60
N VAL A 135 -11.71 -2.31 6.05
CA VAL A 135 -10.26 -2.26 5.88
C VAL A 135 -9.78 -3.42 5.02
N ASP A 136 -9.23 -3.08 3.87
CA ASP A 136 -8.53 -3.98 2.96
C ASP A 136 -7.02 -3.79 3.12
N VAL A 137 -6.33 -4.83 3.58
CA VAL A 137 -4.92 -4.75 4.01
C VAL A 137 -3.98 -5.09 2.88
N GLY A 138 -2.99 -4.22 2.65
CA GLY A 138 -1.90 -4.50 1.72
C GLY A 138 -0.93 -5.53 2.29
N VAL A 139 -0.69 -6.61 1.56
CA VAL A 139 0.29 -7.65 1.91
C VAL A 139 1.25 -7.85 0.75
N MET A 140 2.54 -7.81 1.04
CA MET A 140 3.58 -8.19 0.09
C MET A 140 4.17 -9.54 0.49
N PRO A 141 4.00 -10.59 -0.33
CA PRO A 141 4.63 -11.88 -0.07
C PRO A 141 6.15 -11.77 -0.02
N ILE A 142 6.76 -12.30 1.05
CA ILE A 142 8.22 -12.27 1.26
C ILE A 142 8.88 -13.37 0.42
N LEU A 143 9.16 -13.06 -0.84
CA LEU A 143 9.69 -14.02 -1.82
C LEU A 143 11.13 -13.70 -2.27
N ASP A 144 11.52 -12.44 -2.18
CA ASP A 144 12.81 -11.93 -2.59
C ASP A 144 13.38 -10.97 -1.56
N MET A 145 14.61 -11.22 -1.12
CA MET A 145 15.25 -10.43 -0.06
C MET A 145 15.50 -8.99 -0.48
N SER A 146 15.96 -8.79 -1.72
CA SER A 146 16.27 -7.45 -2.22
C SER A 146 15.01 -6.61 -2.37
N ALA A 147 13.94 -7.21 -2.89
CA ALA A 147 12.64 -6.56 -3.01
C ALA A 147 12.08 -6.18 -1.62
N THR A 148 12.20 -7.07 -0.63
CA THR A 148 11.76 -6.83 0.75
C THR A 148 12.53 -5.65 1.37
N ILE A 149 13.86 -5.64 1.26
CA ILE A 149 14.70 -4.56 1.79
C ILE A 149 14.42 -3.24 1.05
N ASN A 150 14.30 -3.28 -0.28
CA ASN A 150 14.00 -2.08 -1.07
C ASN A 150 12.63 -1.50 -0.72
N MET A 151 11.64 -2.34 -0.43
CA MET A 151 10.34 -1.89 0.03
C MET A 151 10.45 -1.17 1.38
N ALA A 152 11.13 -1.77 2.37
CA ALA A 152 11.34 -1.16 3.69
C ALA A 152 12.06 0.19 3.60
N LEU A 153 13.03 0.32 2.71
CA LEU A 153 13.85 1.53 2.53
C LEU A 153 13.26 2.52 1.51
N SER A 154 12.12 2.20 0.90
CA SER A 154 11.43 3.13 -0.01
C SER A 154 10.88 4.34 0.73
N ARG A 155 10.54 5.41 -0.01
CA ARG A 155 10.00 6.64 0.57
C ARG A 155 8.73 6.43 1.40
N ASN A 156 7.88 5.49 0.97
CA ASN A 156 6.64 5.11 1.65
C ASN A 156 6.77 3.68 2.19
N GLY A 157 7.97 3.31 2.64
CA GLY A 157 8.26 2.00 3.17
C GLY A 157 7.60 1.76 4.52
N CYS A 158 7.74 0.54 4.97
CA CYS A 158 7.23 0.11 6.27
C CYS A 158 8.37 -0.45 7.12
N VAL A 159 8.19 -0.40 8.43
CA VAL A 159 9.18 -0.90 9.39
C VAL A 159 9.21 -2.42 9.34
N MET A 160 10.41 -2.99 9.22
CA MET A 160 10.58 -4.43 9.35
C MET A 160 10.49 -4.83 10.83
N ASP A 161 9.63 -5.76 11.13
CA ASP A 161 9.56 -6.35 12.45
C ASP A 161 10.82 -7.17 12.79
N ARG A 162 10.92 -7.59 14.05
CA ARG A 162 12.09 -8.34 14.52
C ARG A 162 12.23 -9.70 13.84
N GLU A 163 11.12 -10.36 13.52
CA GLU A 163 11.15 -11.70 12.89
C GLU A 163 11.63 -11.58 11.46
N LEU A 164 11.12 -10.62 10.69
CA LEU A 164 11.55 -10.37 9.31
C LEU A 164 13.04 -9.97 9.25
N CYS A 165 13.50 -9.12 10.18
CA CYS A 165 14.94 -8.80 10.30
C CYS A 165 15.79 -10.05 10.54
N ARG A 166 15.34 -10.97 11.41
CA ARG A 166 16.05 -12.23 11.68
C ARG A 166 16.04 -13.17 10.47
N LEU A 167 14.89 -13.25 9.76
CA LEU A 167 14.76 -14.03 8.53
C LEU A 167 15.75 -13.55 7.47
N ILE A 168 15.85 -12.25 7.26
CA ILE A 168 16.83 -11.64 6.37
C ILE A 168 18.25 -11.96 6.84
N SER A 169 18.55 -11.71 8.11
CA SER A 169 19.90 -11.86 8.65
C SER A 169 20.46 -13.29 8.52
N ARG A 170 19.66 -14.32 8.84
CA ARG A 170 20.13 -15.72 8.75
C ARG A 170 20.29 -16.24 7.32
N ASN A 171 19.61 -15.62 6.37
CA ASN A 171 19.70 -15.94 4.95
C ASN A 171 20.55 -14.95 4.16
N TRP A 172 21.21 -14.00 4.84
CA TRP A 172 21.94 -12.92 4.20
C TRP A 172 23.06 -13.45 3.28
N LEU A 173 23.04 -12.96 2.05
CA LEU A 173 24.08 -13.21 1.07
C LEU A 173 25.12 -12.10 1.19
N PHE A 174 26.15 -12.32 2.01
CA PHE A 174 27.25 -11.38 2.03
C PHE A 174 28.00 -11.47 0.69
N PRO A 175 28.13 -10.36 -0.04
CA PRO A 175 29.09 -10.32 -1.11
C PRO A 175 30.47 -10.54 -0.49
N ASN A 176 31.02 -11.75 -0.63
CA ASN A 176 32.41 -12.00 -0.29
C ASN A 176 33.26 -11.38 -1.42
N PRO A 177 33.98 -10.25 -1.18
CA PRO A 177 34.80 -9.63 -2.20
C PRO A 177 35.96 -10.54 -2.68
N PHE A 178 36.23 -11.60 -1.93
CA PHE A 178 37.25 -12.64 -2.25
C PHE A 178 36.59 -13.91 -2.80
N ALA A 179 35.29 -14.01 -2.92
CA ALA A 179 34.66 -15.17 -3.52
C ALA A 179 35.09 -15.29 -4.99
N ALA A 180 35.44 -16.50 -5.39
CA ALA A 180 35.64 -16.82 -6.79
C ALA A 180 34.33 -16.47 -7.54
N LYS A 181 34.46 -15.85 -8.69
CA LYS A 181 33.33 -15.55 -9.56
C LYS A 181 33.21 -16.69 -10.59
N ASP A 182 31.98 -17.06 -10.90
CA ASP A 182 31.69 -17.94 -12.03
C ASP A 182 31.96 -17.28 -13.39
N ALA A 183 31.72 -17.99 -14.47
CA ALA A 183 31.90 -17.50 -15.84
C ALA A 183 31.07 -16.27 -16.19
N ASP A 184 29.95 -16.06 -15.46
CA ASP A 184 29.02 -14.94 -15.62
C ASP A 184 29.32 -13.77 -14.64
N GLY A 185 30.40 -13.89 -13.87
CA GLY A 185 30.84 -12.87 -12.91
C GLY A 185 30.03 -12.85 -11.61
N LYS A 186 29.18 -13.83 -11.35
CA LYS A 186 28.46 -13.97 -10.08
C LYS A 186 29.38 -14.51 -8.99
N PRO A 187 29.23 -14.05 -7.74
CA PRO A 187 29.99 -14.63 -6.62
C PRO A 187 29.66 -16.11 -6.49
N PHE A 188 30.70 -16.94 -6.50
CA PHE A 188 30.57 -18.36 -6.21
C PHE A 188 30.38 -18.54 -4.71
N ASP A 189 29.12 -18.62 -4.25
CA ASP A 189 28.78 -19.04 -2.89
C ASP A 189 28.18 -20.45 -2.98
N MET A 190 28.87 -21.42 -2.40
CA MET A 190 28.42 -22.82 -2.38
C MET A 190 27.01 -23.01 -1.77
N PHE A 191 26.55 -22.05 -0.98
CA PHE A 191 25.24 -22.06 -0.33
C PHE A 191 24.24 -21.02 -0.92
N TYR A 192 24.59 -20.38 -2.04
CA TYR A 192 23.81 -19.29 -2.60
C TYR A 192 22.37 -19.72 -2.92
N ASP A 193 22.22 -20.79 -3.68
CA ASP A 193 20.90 -21.29 -4.10
C ASP A 193 20.09 -21.81 -2.89
N ASP A 194 20.76 -22.49 -1.96
CA ASP A 194 20.11 -22.99 -0.74
C ASP A 194 19.59 -21.84 0.16
N LYS A 195 20.35 -20.76 0.27
CA LYS A 195 19.92 -19.58 1.05
C LYS A 195 18.75 -18.87 0.40
N ILE A 196 18.77 -18.71 -0.92
CA ILE A 196 17.64 -18.10 -1.67
C ILE A 196 16.38 -18.95 -1.52
N LYS A 197 16.51 -20.27 -1.72
CA LYS A 197 15.38 -21.19 -1.57
C LYS A 197 14.81 -21.14 -0.15
N ARG A 198 15.66 -21.23 0.86
CA ARG A 198 15.25 -21.17 2.27
C ARG A 198 14.61 -19.83 2.60
N PHE A 199 15.18 -18.70 2.15
CA PHE A 199 14.57 -17.38 2.34
C PHE A 199 13.16 -17.32 1.80
N LYS A 200 12.93 -17.85 0.59
CA LYS A 200 11.61 -17.89 -0.02
C LYS A 200 10.63 -18.77 0.75
N GLU A 201 11.05 -19.96 1.18
CA GLU A 201 10.23 -20.88 1.96
C GLU A 201 9.81 -20.26 3.30
N GLU A 202 10.77 -19.76 4.07
CA GLU A 202 10.53 -19.11 5.36
C GLU A 202 9.73 -17.81 5.20
N GLY A 203 9.95 -17.07 4.12
CA GLY A 203 9.20 -15.85 3.80
C GLY A 203 7.73 -16.12 3.47
N ILE A 204 7.44 -17.22 2.77
CA ILE A 204 6.06 -17.67 2.54
C ILE A 204 5.38 -17.99 3.88
N GLU A 205 6.05 -18.76 4.75
CA GLU A 205 5.52 -19.08 6.07
C GLU A 205 5.25 -17.82 6.91
N TYR A 206 6.18 -16.87 6.89
CA TYR A 206 6.00 -15.58 7.54
C TYR A 206 4.77 -14.84 7.00
N THR A 207 4.63 -14.77 5.67
CA THR A 207 3.49 -14.09 5.03
C THR A 207 2.15 -14.76 5.38
N ILE A 208 2.10 -16.10 5.41
CA ILE A 208 0.88 -16.84 5.80
C ILE A 208 0.48 -16.50 7.24
N ARG A 209 1.45 -16.52 8.18
CA ARG A 209 1.15 -16.15 9.58
C ARG A 209 0.65 -14.71 9.69
N GLN A 210 1.26 -13.78 8.98
CA GLN A 210 0.82 -12.38 8.96
C GLN A 210 -0.62 -12.25 8.45
N ILE A 211 -0.97 -12.98 7.38
CA ILE A 211 -2.35 -13.01 6.87
C ILE A 211 -3.32 -13.56 7.93
N ASP A 212 -2.94 -14.63 8.63
CA ASP A 212 -3.78 -15.20 9.69
C ASP A 212 -3.94 -14.22 10.88
N GLU A 213 -2.92 -13.46 11.22
CA GLU A 213 -3.00 -12.42 12.25
C GLU A 213 -3.93 -11.27 11.82
N TYR A 214 -3.84 -10.78 10.57
CA TYR A 214 -4.79 -9.80 10.03
C TYR A 214 -6.23 -10.30 10.10
N ARG A 215 -6.47 -11.55 9.69
CA ARG A 215 -7.81 -12.17 9.78
C ARG A 215 -8.32 -12.27 11.22
N ALA A 216 -7.43 -12.59 12.18
CA ALA A 216 -7.78 -12.63 13.59
C ALA A 216 -8.13 -11.25 14.16
N LEU A 217 -7.57 -10.17 13.61
CA LEU A 217 -7.93 -8.79 13.94
C LEU A 217 -9.24 -8.32 13.30
N GLY A 218 -9.85 -9.14 12.44
CA GLY A 218 -11.14 -8.85 11.81
C GLY A 218 -11.08 -7.81 10.69
N VAL A 219 -10.00 -7.80 9.91
CA VAL A 219 -9.95 -6.99 8.67
C VAL A 219 -10.91 -7.56 7.63
N ASP A 220 -11.42 -6.71 6.75
CA ASP A 220 -12.49 -7.07 5.81
C ASP A 220 -11.96 -7.67 4.50
N GLY A 221 -10.73 -7.32 4.11
CA GLY A 221 -10.09 -7.78 2.88
C GLY A 221 -8.57 -7.78 2.95
N ILE A 222 -7.95 -8.44 1.95
CA ILE A 222 -6.49 -8.47 1.77
C ILE A 222 -6.21 -8.33 0.28
N HIS A 223 -5.33 -7.37 -0.07
CA HIS A 223 -4.79 -7.24 -1.43
C HIS A 223 -3.28 -7.52 -1.48
N LEU A 224 -2.82 -8.07 -2.60
CA LEU A 224 -1.43 -8.47 -2.84
C LEU A 224 -0.78 -7.58 -3.89
#